data_05c355ca52e0ea72345dae7fdf65442a
#
_entry.id   05c355ca52e0ea72345dae7fdf65442a
#
_cell.length_a   1.000
_cell.length_b   1.000
_cell.length_c   1.000
_cell.angle_alpha   90.00
_cell.angle_beta   90.00
_cell.angle_gamma   90.00
#
_symmetry.space_group_name_H-M   'P 1'
#
loop_
_entity.id
_entity.type
_entity.pdbx_description
1 polymer ?
#
loop_
_entity_poly.entity_id
_entity_poly.type
_entity_poly.pdbx_seq_one_letter_code
_entity_poly.pdbx_strand_id
1 'polypeptide(L)'
;MFDLNVKYAESNLHVVLAHGAGAGLRHDFMQGMQEFLCEKGVNVWTFNFGYMQKAYAEEKKIPPSRLPILIEEYAQVITEIRRREPNAQLWIGGKSMGGRVACHLACQSDDIKGVAVLGYPFHPVGKPNNTRLDVLHQIKQPVIIIQGERDTFGNAQEIAGYSLPTNIGVNCLPDGDHSLKPRKVSGLSQTEHMHAAATRITHFIKGRAR
;
A
#
# COMPACT_ATOMS: atom_id res chain seq x y z
N MET A 1 13.15 -15.51 -9.25
CA MET A 1 13.58 -14.76 -8.03
C MET A 1 12.96 -13.38 -8.14
N PHE A 2 12.32 -12.87 -7.08
CA PHE A 2 11.72 -11.53 -7.11
C PHE A 2 12.80 -10.44 -7.05
N ASP A 3 12.56 -9.32 -7.76
CA ASP A 3 13.32 -8.09 -7.60
C ASP A 3 12.85 -7.45 -6.26
N LEU A 4 13.59 -7.77 -5.20
CA LEU A 4 13.25 -7.44 -3.81
C LEU A 4 14.28 -6.47 -3.25
N ASN A 5 13.81 -5.32 -2.75
CA ASN A 5 14.64 -4.31 -2.12
C ASN A 5 14.20 -4.14 -0.66
N VAL A 6 15.16 -3.90 0.25
CA VAL A 6 14.88 -3.65 1.66
C VAL A 6 15.70 -2.48 2.19
N LYS A 7 15.08 -1.65 3.02
CA LYS A 7 15.76 -0.70 3.91
C LYS A 7 15.50 -1.12 5.35
N TYR A 8 16.59 -1.32 6.09
CA TYR A 8 16.54 -1.74 7.49
C TYR A 8 16.56 -0.56 8.43
N ALA A 9 15.77 -0.68 9.50
CA ALA A 9 15.82 0.12 10.69
C ALA A 9 16.09 -0.80 11.90
N GLU A 10 16.50 -0.26 13.04
CA GLU A 10 16.71 -1.04 14.27
C GLU A 10 15.36 -1.39 14.92
N SER A 11 14.64 -2.37 14.35
CA SER A 11 13.28 -2.71 14.74
C SER A 11 12.93 -4.15 14.31
N ASN A 12 11.95 -4.77 14.96
CA ASN A 12 11.32 -6.01 14.51
C ASN A 12 10.02 -5.76 13.71
N LEU A 13 9.65 -4.49 13.51
CA LEU A 13 8.50 -4.11 12.70
C LEU A 13 8.89 -4.08 11.23
N HIS A 14 8.23 -4.88 10.42
CA HIS A 14 8.47 -4.98 8.99
C HIS A 14 7.20 -4.64 8.20
N VAL A 15 7.34 -3.81 7.18
CA VAL A 15 6.28 -3.50 6.22
C VAL A 15 6.72 -3.90 4.82
N VAL A 16 5.89 -4.64 4.12
CA VAL A 16 6.11 -4.98 2.71
C VAL A 16 5.18 -4.14 1.86
N LEU A 17 5.71 -3.36 0.94
CA LEU A 17 4.94 -2.47 0.06
C LEU A 17 4.99 -2.95 -1.38
N ALA A 18 3.84 -3.32 -1.92
CA ALA A 18 3.65 -3.60 -3.34
C ALA A 18 3.38 -2.30 -4.11
N HIS A 19 3.91 -2.22 -5.33
CA HIS A 19 3.72 -1.07 -6.21
C HIS A 19 2.32 -1.04 -6.87
N GLY A 20 1.96 0.09 -7.46
CA GLY A 20 0.74 0.28 -8.26
C GLY A 20 0.84 -0.31 -9.68
N ALA A 21 -0.24 -0.22 -10.46
CA ALA A 21 -0.33 -0.83 -11.78
C ALA A 21 0.66 -0.27 -12.82
N GLY A 22 0.98 1.02 -12.73
CA GLY A 22 1.72 1.75 -13.78
C GLY A 22 3.20 1.97 -13.52
N ALA A 23 3.71 1.64 -12.33
CA ALA A 23 5.08 1.95 -11.94
C ALA A 23 5.56 1.01 -10.84
N GLY A 24 6.76 0.44 -11.00
CA GLY A 24 7.34 -0.53 -10.07
C GLY A 24 8.06 0.10 -8.88
N LEU A 25 8.85 -0.73 -8.18
CA LEU A 25 9.57 -0.33 -6.96
C LEU A 25 10.58 0.83 -7.18
N ARG A 26 11.06 1.03 -8.41
CA ARG A 26 12.02 2.10 -8.76
C ARG A 26 11.38 3.49 -8.92
N HIS A 27 10.06 3.57 -8.86
CA HIS A 27 9.35 4.85 -8.97
C HIS A 27 9.56 5.70 -7.71
N ASP A 28 9.76 7.02 -7.88
CA ASP A 28 10.08 7.96 -6.80
C ASP A 28 9.13 7.89 -5.61
N PHE A 29 7.82 7.69 -5.88
CA PHE A 29 6.82 7.51 -4.81
C PHE A 29 7.11 6.28 -3.94
N MET A 30 7.48 5.15 -4.55
CA MET A 30 7.76 3.91 -3.80
C MET A 30 9.07 4.05 -3.02
N GLN A 31 10.10 4.62 -3.64
CA GLN A 31 11.39 4.87 -3.00
C GLN A 31 11.26 5.87 -1.84
N GLY A 32 10.55 6.98 -2.05
CA GLY A 32 10.32 7.97 -1.00
C GLY A 32 9.50 7.41 0.17
N MET A 33 8.45 6.62 -0.10
CA MET A 33 7.70 5.96 0.98
C MET A 33 8.54 4.95 1.76
N GLN A 34 9.41 4.20 1.06
CA GLN A 34 10.35 3.30 1.69
C GLN A 34 11.32 4.05 2.62
N GLU A 35 11.86 5.18 2.15
CA GLU A 35 12.75 6.04 2.94
C GLU A 35 12.05 6.57 4.19
N PHE A 36 10.93 7.27 4.00
CA PHE A 36 10.24 7.94 5.09
C PHE A 36 9.71 7.00 6.18
N LEU A 37 9.30 5.78 5.83
CA LEU A 37 8.92 4.77 6.81
C LEU A 37 10.15 4.19 7.54
N CYS A 38 11.26 3.99 6.82
CA CYS A 38 12.51 3.52 7.41
C CYS A 38 13.07 4.53 8.41
N GLU A 39 13.10 5.82 8.08
CA GLU A 39 13.48 6.92 9.00
C GLU A 39 12.66 6.94 10.30
N LYS A 40 11.44 6.39 10.26
CA LYS A 40 10.54 6.29 11.42
C LYS A 40 10.67 4.97 12.19
N GLY A 41 11.70 4.18 11.89
CA GLY A 41 12.03 2.96 12.60
C GLY A 41 11.20 1.75 12.19
N VAL A 42 10.87 1.62 10.90
CA VAL A 42 10.20 0.45 10.31
C VAL A 42 11.08 -0.14 9.21
N ASN A 43 11.33 -1.44 9.24
CA ASN A 43 11.99 -2.13 8.13
C ASN A 43 11.05 -2.20 6.94
N VAL A 44 11.48 -1.73 5.77
CA VAL A 44 10.58 -1.61 4.62
C VAL A 44 11.10 -2.40 3.43
N TRP A 45 10.30 -3.37 3.01
CA TRP A 45 10.50 -4.19 1.84
C TRP A 45 9.67 -3.68 0.68
N THR A 46 10.26 -3.60 -0.49
CA THR A 46 9.56 -3.33 -1.75
C THR A 46 9.96 -4.39 -2.78
N PHE A 47 9.07 -4.70 -3.71
CA PHE A 47 9.30 -5.69 -4.74
C PHE A 47 8.58 -5.33 -6.03
N ASN A 48 9.00 -5.96 -7.14
CA ASN A 48 8.26 -5.92 -8.38
C ASN A 48 7.45 -7.20 -8.60
N PHE A 49 6.17 -7.06 -8.94
CA PHE A 49 5.39 -8.15 -9.51
C PHE A 49 6.01 -8.65 -10.83
N GLY A 50 5.80 -9.90 -11.19
CA GLY A 50 6.41 -10.54 -12.37
C GLY A 50 6.16 -9.78 -13.67
N TYR A 51 4.95 -9.23 -13.88
CA TYR A 51 4.67 -8.42 -15.06
C TYR A 51 5.53 -7.14 -15.12
N MET A 52 5.86 -6.53 -13.97
CA MET A 52 6.70 -5.33 -13.91
C MET A 52 8.18 -5.67 -14.11
N GLN A 53 8.65 -6.80 -13.58
CA GLN A 53 10.01 -7.30 -13.89
C GLN A 53 10.17 -7.50 -15.39
N LYS A 54 9.18 -8.14 -16.03
CA LYS A 54 9.14 -8.32 -17.47
C LYS A 54 9.10 -6.99 -18.24
N ALA A 55 8.28 -6.03 -17.76
CA ALA A 55 8.20 -4.70 -18.35
C ALA A 55 9.55 -3.97 -18.33
N TYR A 56 10.31 -4.09 -17.24
CA TYR A 56 11.65 -3.51 -17.14
C TYR A 56 12.68 -4.24 -18.03
N ALA A 57 12.61 -5.57 -18.08
CA ALA A 57 13.54 -6.37 -18.89
C ALA A 57 13.33 -6.16 -20.41
N GLU A 58 12.08 -5.97 -20.82
CA GLU A 58 11.72 -5.77 -22.24
C GLU A 58 11.60 -4.29 -22.64
N GLU A 59 11.76 -3.36 -21.70
CA GLU A 59 11.57 -1.91 -21.89
C GLU A 59 10.21 -1.56 -22.52
N LYS A 60 9.17 -2.30 -22.12
CA LYS A 60 7.81 -2.18 -22.66
C LYS A 60 6.77 -2.00 -21.56
N LYS A 61 5.66 -1.33 -21.89
CA LYS A 61 4.49 -1.31 -21.01
C LYS A 61 3.78 -2.66 -21.08
N ILE A 62 3.73 -3.36 -19.95
CA ILE A 62 3.00 -4.62 -19.78
C ILE A 62 1.86 -4.37 -18.79
N PRO A 63 0.61 -4.73 -19.13
CA PRO A 63 -0.50 -4.59 -18.20
C PRO A 63 -0.33 -5.51 -16.99
N PRO A 64 -0.90 -5.15 -15.82
CA PRO A 64 -0.87 -6.01 -14.65
C PRO A 64 -1.45 -7.39 -14.91
N SER A 65 -0.86 -8.40 -14.28
CA SER A 65 -1.43 -9.74 -14.21
C SER A 65 -2.81 -9.73 -13.54
N ARG A 66 -3.59 -10.80 -13.73
CA ARG A 66 -4.89 -10.97 -13.06
C ARG A 66 -4.69 -11.05 -11.54
N LEU A 67 -5.68 -10.59 -10.78
CA LEU A 67 -5.63 -10.51 -9.32
C LEU A 67 -5.16 -11.80 -8.61
N PRO A 68 -5.61 -13.01 -8.97
CA PRO A 68 -5.13 -14.24 -8.32
C PRO A 68 -3.62 -14.44 -8.46
N ILE A 69 -3.05 -14.14 -9.63
CA ILE A 69 -1.60 -14.24 -9.87
C ILE A 69 -0.84 -13.24 -8.99
N LEU A 70 -1.32 -12.00 -8.90
CA LEU A 70 -0.69 -10.97 -8.06
C LEU A 70 -0.74 -11.34 -6.57
N ILE A 71 -1.82 -11.97 -6.11
CA ILE A 71 -1.94 -12.47 -4.71
C ILE A 71 -0.92 -13.57 -4.47
N GLU A 72 -0.79 -14.53 -5.39
CA GLU A 72 0.17 -15.63 -5.30
C GLU A 72 1.62 -15.12 -5.29
N GLU A 73 1.97 -14.23 -6.20
CA GLU A 73 3.30 -13.60 -6.25
C GLU A 73 3.62 -12.85 -4.95
N TYR A 74 2.66 -12.11 -4.39
CA TYR A 74 2.85 -11.42 -3.12
C TYR A 74 3.03 -12.43 -1.96
N ALA A 75 2.26 -13.51 -1.92
CA ALA A 75 2.41 -14.56 -0.93
C ALA A 75 3.80 -15.22 -0.97
N GLN A 76 4.34 -15.45 -2.18
CA GLN A 76 5.71 -15.97 -2.36
C GLN A 76 6.76 -14.98 -1.83
N VAL A 77 6.58 -13.68 -2.03
CA VAL A 77 7.44 -12.63 -1.45
C VAL A 77 7.39 -12.67 0.09
N ILE A 78 6.19 -12.81 0.68
CA ILE A 78 6.04 -12.93 2.13
C ILE A 78 6.77 -14.17 2.65
N THR A 79 6.65 -15.31 1.97
CA THR A 79 7.36 -16.54 2.32
C THR A 79 8.88 -16.34 2.34
N GLU A 80 9.44 -15.67 1.34
CA GLU A 80 10.87 -15.37 1.29
C GLU A 80 11.30 -14.41 2.40
N ILE A 81 10.49 -13.40 2.71
CA ILE A 81 10.78 -12.48 3.82
C ILE A 81 10.73 -13.22 5.16
N ARG A 82 9.75 -14.08 5.39
CA ARG A 82 9.68 -14.94 6.60
C ARG A 82 10.89 -15.83 6.76
N ARG A 83 11.41 -16.37 5.66
CA ARG A 83 12.65 -17.17 5.69
C ARG A 83 13.88 -16.35 6.12
N ARG A 84 13.95 -15.07 5.72
CA ARG A 84 15.05 -14.16 6.09
C ARG A 84 14.87 -13.59 7.50
N GLU A 85 13.64 -13.28 7.88
CA GLU A 85 13.26 -12.56 9.10
C GLU A 85 12.16 -13.33 9.84
N PRO A 86 12.49 -14.48 10.46
CA PRO A 86 11.48 -15.37 11.07
C PRO A 86 10.74 -14.75 12.24
N ASN A 87 11.33 -13.77 12.91
CA ASN A 87 10.74 -13.07 14.07
C ASN A 87 10.07 -11.73 13.70
N ALA A 88 9.98 -11.39 12.42
CA ALA A 88 9.42 -10.13 11.96
C ALA A 88 7.93 -10.01 12.35
N GLN A 89 7.56 -8.89 12.95
CA GLN A 89 6.16 -8.48 13.03
C GLN A 89 5.75 -7.89 11.69
N LEU A 90 5.10 -8.71 10.86
CA LEU A 90 4.92 -8.43 9.45
C LEU A 90 3.59 -7.73 9.16
N TRP A 91 3.70 -6.54 8.60
CA TRP A 91 2.63 -5.76 7.99
C TRP A 91 2.80 -5.79 6.48
N ILE A 92 1.71 -5.77 5.75
CA ILE A 92 1.75 -5.68 4.28
C ILE A 92 1.02 -4.44 3.80
N GLY A 93 1.18 -4.10 2.54
CA GLY A 93 0.49 -2.94 1.99
C GLY A 93 0.91 -2.63 0.57
N GLY A 94 0.65 -1.40 0.17
CA GLY A 94 1.08 -0.94 -1.13
C GLY A 94 0.30 0.24 -1.69
N LYS A 95 0.74 0.65 -2.85
CA LYS A 95 0.13 1.73 -3.62
C LYS A 95 -1.00 1.18 -4.49
N SER A 96 -2.21 1.79 -4.40
CA SER A 96 -3.30 1.52 -5.36
C SER A 96 -3.59 0.03 -5.54
N MET A 97 -3.33 -0.52 -6.72
CA MET A 97 -3.45 -1.96 -7.01
C MET A 97 -2.72 -2.83 -5.98
N GLY A 98 -1.48 -2.47 -5.62
CA GLY A 98 -0.68 -3.22 -4.65
C GLY A 98 -1.32 -3.25 -3.26
N GLY A 99 -1.92 -2.14 -2.82
CA GLY A 99 -2.69 -2.08 -1.57
C GLY A 99 -3.95 -2.95 -1.60
N ARG A 100 -4.66 -2.97 -2.74
CA ARG A 100 -5.81 -3.86 -2.92
C ARG A 100 -5.40 -5.34 -2.91
N VAL A 101 -4.29 -5.70 -3.56
CA VAL A 101 -3.74 -7.07 -3.52
C VAL A 101 -3.38 -7.45 -2.09
N ALA A 102 -2.75 -6.54 -1.33
CA ALA A 102 -2.42 -6.76 0.07
C ALA A 102 -3.67 -7.05 0.94
N CYS A 103 -4.79 -6.32 0.72
CA CYS A 103 -6.04 -6.60 1.42
C CYS A 103 -6.56 -8.03 1.12
N HIS A 104 -6.53 -8.47 -0.15
CA HIS A 104 -6.95 -9.82 -0.50
C HIS A 104 -6.03 -10.90 0.12
N LEU A 105 -4.72 -10.66 0.13
CA LEU A 105 -3.77 -11.58 0.76
C LEU A 105 -3.98 -11.68 2.27
N ALA A 106 -4.21 -10.54 2.95
CA ALA A 106 -4.47 -10.52 4.38
C ALA A 106 -5.71 -11.33 4.78
N CYS A 107 -6.76 -11.36 3.94
CA CYS A 107 -7.92 -12.21 4.17
C CYS A 107 -7.60 -13.72 4.17
N GLN A 108 -6.45 -14.13 3.64
CA GLN A 108 -6.03 -15.52 3.49
C GLN A 108 -4.91 -15.93 4.46
N SER A 109 -4.46 -15.03 5.34
CA SER A 109 -3.30 -15.27 6.21
C SER A 109 -3.49 -14.63 7.58
N ASP A 110 -3.49 -15.44 8.63
CA ASP A 110 -3.59 -14.98 10.03
C ASP A 110 -2.25 -14.43 10.58
N ASP A 111 -1.14 -14.71 9.91
CA ASP A 111 0.21 -14.28 10.33
C ASP A 111 0.50 -12.80 10.03
N ILE A 112 -0.32 -12.16 9.22
CA ILE A 112 -0.18 -10.76 8.86
C ILE A 112 -0.83 -9.90 9.95
N LYS A 113 -0.05 -8.97 10.52
CA LYS A 113 -0.49 -8.10 11.63
C LYS A 113 -1.47 -7.01 11.21
N GLY A 114 -1.44 -6.60 9.94
CA GLY A 114 -2.35 -5.62 9.38
C GLY A 114 -1.90 -5.09 8.03
N VAL A 115 -2.67 -4.14 7.49
CA VAL A 115 -2.48 -3.64 6.13
C VAL A 115 -2.37 -2.12 6.11
N ALA A 116 -1.39 -1.59 5.35
CA ALA A 116 -1.22 -0.16 5.09
C ALA A 116 -1.39 0.14 3.59
N VAL A 117 -2.39 0.92 3.22
CA VAL A 117 -2.71 1.24 1.82
C VAL A 117 -2.49 2.71 1.52
N LEU A 118 -1.86 2.98 0.40
CA LEU A 118 -1.59 4.31 -0.14
C LEU A 118 -2.45 4.51 -1.40
N GLY A 119 -3.58 5.22 -1.27
CA GLY A 119 -4.56 5.41 -2.34
C GLY A 119 -5.31 4.12 -2.66
N TYR A 120 -6.24 3.70 -1.82
CA TYR A 120 -7.08 2.53 -2.13
C TYR A 120 -8.00 2.84 -3.31
N PRO A 121 -8.05 1.98 -4.36
CA PRO A 121 -8.92 2.22 -5.50
C PRO A 121 -10.34 1.70 -5.20
N PHE A 122 -11.15 2.48 -4.48
CA PHE A 122 -12.50 2.12 -4.07
C PHE A 122 -13.42 1.76 -5.24
N HIS A 123 -13.20 2.36 -6.39
CA HIS A 123 -13.88 2.05 -7.65
C HIS A 123 -12.99 2.40 -8.85
N PRO A 124 -13.27 1.95 -10.07
CA PRO A 124 -12.61 2.44 -11.28
C PRO A 124 -12.96 3.92 -11.53
N VAL A 125 -12.03 4.67 -12.12
CA VAL A 125 -12.28 6.08 -12.48
C VAL A 125 -13.54 6.18 -13.35
N GLY A 126 -14.42 7.13 -12.98
CA GLY A 126 -15.68 7.39 -13.70
C GLY A 126 -16.77 6.31 -13.48
N LYS A 127 -16.58 5.36 -12.55
CA LYS A 127 -17.56 4.30 -12.24
C LYS A 127 -17.78 4.16 -10.74
N PRO A 128 -18.30 5.21 -10.06
CA PRO A 128 -18.41 5.21 -8.59
C PRO A 128 -19.34 4.12 -8.04
N ASN A 129 -20.31 3.65 -8.83
CA ASN A 129 -21.22 2.56 -8.43
C ASN A 129 -20.57 1.16 -8.52
N ASN A 130 -19.40 1.02 -9.18
CA ASN A 130 -18.68 -0.24 -9.25
C ASN A 130 -17.64 -0.31 -8.13
N THR A 131 -18.12 -0.44 -6.90
CA THR A 131 -17.27 -0.40 -5.71
C THR A 131 -16.43 -1.67 -5.54
N ARG A 132 -15.32 -1.55 -4.83
CA ARG A 132 -14.41 -2.64 -4.46
C ARG A 132 -14.34 -2.78 -2.94
N LEU A 133 -15.50 -2.75 -2.30
CA LEU A 133 -15.63 -2.80 -0.85
C LEU A 133 -15.64 -4.24 -0.30
N ASP A 134 -15.94 -5.23 -1.12
CA ASP A 134 -16.13 -6.64 -0.68
C ASP A 134 -14.95 -7.16 0.13
N VAL A 135 -13.72 -6.96 -0.34
CA VAL A 135 -12.52 -7.39 0.39
C VAL A 135 -12.32 -6.63 1.71
N LEU A 136 -12.73 -5.35 1.77
CA LEU A 136 -12.66 -4.55 2.98
C LEU A 136 -13.67 -5.02 4.03
N HIS A 137 -14.81 -5.58 3.63
CA HIS A 137 -15.77 -6.21 4.54
C HIS A 137 -15.34 -7.59 5.03
N GLN A 138 -14.42 -8.26 4.33
CA GLN A 138 -13.94 -9.60 4.67
C GLN A 138 -12.69 -9.58 5.55
N ILE A 139 -11.88 -8.54 5.45
CA ILE A 139 -10.59 -8.45 6.16
C ILE A 139 -10.81 -8.30 7.67
N LYS A 140 -10.13 -9.15 8.45
CA LYS A 140 -10.20 -9.15 9.92
C LYS A 140 -9.09 -8.31 10.56
N GLN A 141 -7.95 -8.22 9.88
CA GLN A 141 -6.79 -7.46 10.35
C GLN A 141 -7.07 -5.95 10.35
N PRO A 142 -6.37 -5.18 11.20
CA PRO A 142 -6.46 -3.73 11.16
C PRO A 142 -5.91 -3.18 9.84
N VAL A 143 -6.62 -2.22 9.26
CA VAL A 143 -6.25 -1.58 8.00
C VAL A 143 -6.15 -0.07 8.20
N ILE A 144 -5.05 0.53 7.73
CA ILE A 144 -4.95 1.97 7.53
C ILE A 144 -4.90 2.29 6.04
N ILE A 145 -5.77 3.18 5.61
CA ILE A 145 -5.78 3.72 4.25
C ILE A 145 -5.41 5.20 4.31
N ILE A 146 -4.35 5.58 3.63
CA ILE A 146 -4.02 6.98 3.39
C ILE A 146 -4.52 7.33 2.00
N GLN A 147 -5.47 8.25 1.93
CA GLN A 147 -6.17 8.60 0.69
C GLN A 147 -5.96 10.06 0.35
N GLY A 148 -5.89 10.41 -0.94
CA GLY A 148 -5.99 11.79 -1.36
C GLY A 148 -7.44 12.30 -1.28
N GLU A 149 -7.65 13.50 -0.74
CA GLU A 149 -9.00 14.07 -0.62
C GLU A 149 -9.76 14.15 -1.96
N ARG A 150 -9.02 14.35 -3.06
CA ARG A 150 -9.55 14.46 -4.43
C ARG A 150 -9.26 13.23 -5.28
N ASP A 151 -8.96 12.08 -4.67
CA ASP A 151 -8.63 10.87 -5.40
C ASP A 151 -9.81 10.44 -6.30
N THR A 152 -9.55 10.32 -7.60
CA THR A 152 -10.56 9.93 -8.60
C THR A 152 -10.97 8.45 -8.54
N PHE A 153 -10.30 7.64 -7.73
CA PHE A 153 -10.66 6.26 -7.43
C PHE A 153 -11.47 6.13 -6.12
N GLY A 154 -11.90 7.23 -5.53
CA GLY A 154 -12.65 7.36 -4.30
C GLY A 154 -12.18 8.58 -3.52
N ASN A 155 -12.90 9.69 -3.61
CA ASN A 155 -12.60 10.93 -2.90
C ASN A 155 -13.17 10.91 -1.47
N ALA A 156 -12.79 11.92 -0.67
CA ALA A 156 -13.21 11.99 0.74
C ALA A 156 -14.73 11.99 0.94
N GLN A 157 -15.48 12.65 0.05
CA GLN A 157 -16.94 12.72 0.14
C GLN A 157 -17.59 11.36 -0.16
N GLU A 158 -17.10 10.65 -1.19
CA GLU A 158 -17.58 9.31 -1.52
C GLU A 158 -17.29 8.32 -0.38
N ILE A 159 -16.07 8.37 0.19
CA ILE A 159 -15.65 7.49 1.28
C ILE A 159 -16.49 7.71 2.53
N ALA A 160 -16.86 8.95 2.84
CA ALA A 160 -17.74 9.27 3.97
C ALA A 160 -19.13 8.61 3.86
N GLY A 161 -19.56 8.25 2.65
CA GLY A 161 -20.79 7.51 2.38
C GLY A 161 -20.65 5.99 2.47
N TYR A 162 -19.44 5.44 2.60
CA TYR A 162 -19.24 3.99 2.69
C TYR A 162 -19.35 3.48 4.13
N SER A 163 -20.10 2.38 4.30
CA SER A 163 -20.17 1.67 5.58
C SER A 163 -18.96 0.76 5.76
N LEU A 164 -17.80 1.34 6.10
CA LEU A 164 -16.58 0.56 6.32
C LEU A 164 -16.56 -0.10 7.71
N PRO A 165 -16.02 -1.33 7.85
CA PRO A 165 -15.80 -1.99 9.13
C PRO A 165 -14.92 -1.16 10.08
N THR A 166 -15.12 -1.33 11.40
CA THR A 166 -14.44 -0.53 12.44
C THR A 166 -12.92 -0.78 12.55
N ASN A 167 -12.44 -1.90 12.01
CA ASN A 167 -11.01 -2.20 11.91
C ASN A 167 -10.30 -1.46 10.76
N ILE A 168 -11.04 -0.68 9.94
CA ILE A 168 -10.51 0.09 8.82
C ILE A 168 -10.53 1.58 9.14
N GLY A 169 -9.35 2.18 9.24
CA GLY A 169 -9.19 3.63 9.36
C GLY A 169 -8.82 4.27 8.03
N VAL A 170 -9.57 5.29 7.61
CA VAL A 170 -9.22 6.09 6.42
C VAL A 170 -8.76 7.47 6.86
N ASN A 171 -7.62 7.90 6.35
CA ASN A 171 -7.01 9.19 6.60
C ASN A 171 -6.87 9.96 5.28
N CYS A 172 -7.72 10.93 5.03
CA CYS A 172 -7.62 11.77 3.86
C CYS A 172 -6.54 12.84 4.05
N LEU A 173 -5.75 13.06 3.00
CA LEU A 173 -4.76 14.14 2.91
C LEU A 173 -5.34 15.29 2.10
N PRO A 174 -5.31 16.55 2.63
CA PRO A 174 -5.95 17.70 2.02
C PRO A 174 -5.49 17.92 0.58
N ASP A 175 -6.43 18.17 -0.32
CA ASP A 175 -6.18 18.46 -1.74
C ASP A 175 -5.34 17.40 -2.50
N GLY A 176 -5.03 16.25 -1.90
CA GLY A 176 -4.25 15.17 -2.54
C GLY A 176 -5.04 14.46 -3.64
N ASP A 177 -4.35 14.09 -4.72
CA ASP A 177 -4.85 13.19 -5.76
C ASP A 177 -4.58 11.71 -5.43
N HIS A 178 -4.78 10.80 -6.40
CA HIS A 178 -4.49 9.36 -6.25
C HIS A 178 -3.03 9.05 -5.89
N SER A 179 -2.09 9.94 -6.16
CA SER A 179 -0.68 9.82 -5.77
C SER A 179 -0.33 10.71 -4.57
N LEU A 180 -1.35 11.13 -3.82
CA LEU A 180 -1.24 12.05 -2.68
C LEU A 180 -0.68 13.43 -3.06
N LYS A 181 -0.66 13.77 -4.37
CA LYS A 181 -0.11 15.04 -4.86
C LYS A 181 -1.17 16.14 -4.77
N PRO A 182 -0.92 17.21 -4.00
CA PRO A 182 -1.81 18.35 -3.93
C PRO A 182 -1.61 19.28 -5.14
N ARG A 183 -2.60 20.14 -5.43
CA ARG A 183 -2.47 21.21 -6.41
C ARG A 183 -1.53 22.30 -5.88
N LYS A 184 -0.86 23.00 -6.78
CA LYS A 184 0.06 24.10 -6.41
C LYS A 184 -0.61 25.19 -5.56
N VAL A 185 -1.89 25.46 -5.81
CA VAL A 185 -2.69 26.47 -5.09
C VAL A 185 -2.88 26.13 -3.61
N SER A 186 -2.75 24.87 -3.20
CA SER A 186 -2.88 24.47 -1.79
C SER A 186 -1.71 24.91 -0.91
N GLY A 187 -0.57 25.29 -1.52
CA GLY A 187 0.66 25.58 -0.79
C GLY A 187 1.37 24.36 -0.21
N LEU A 188 0.82 23.15 -0.42
CA LEU A 188 1.38 21.89 0.04
C LEU A 188 2.15 21.19 -1.08
N SER A 189 3.06 20.28 -0.72
CA SER A 189 3.83 19.44 -1.64
C SER A 189 3.48 17.96 -1.48
N GLN A 190 3.76 17.18 -2.51
CA GLN A 190 3.62 15.72 -2.45
C GLN A 190 4.55 15.11 -1.40
N THR A 191 5.75 15.65 -1.24
CA THR A 191 6.73 15.18 -0.24
C THR A 191 6.19 15.35 1.18
N GLU A 192 5.59 16.51 1.51
CA GLU A 192 4.94 16.72 2.81
C GLU A 192 3.82 15.73 3.05
N HIS A 193 2.99 15.43 2.03
CA HIS A 193 1.95 14.42 2.13
C HIS A 193 2.51 13.00 2.33
N MET A 194 3.60 12.65 1.66
CA MET A 194 4.26 11.35 1.85
C MET A 194 4.86 11.22 3.26
N HIS A 195 5.48 12.28 3.80
CA HIS A 195 5.92 12.32 5.19
C HIS A 195 4.76 12.16 6.19
N ALA A 196 3.65 12.87 5.96
CA ALA A 196 2.45 12.74 6.78
C ALA A 196 1.86 11.32 6.71
N ALA A 197 1.84 10.72 5.50
CA ALA A 197 1.42 9.33 5.30
C ALA A 197 2.30 8.36 6.09
N ALA A 198 3.62 8.48 5.97
CA ALA A 198 4.57 7.64 6.70
C ALA A 198 4.41 7.78 8.23
N THR A 199 4.21 9.01 8.73
CA THR A 199 3.97 9.28 10.15
C THR A 199 2.70 8.58 10.64
N ARG A 200 1.58 8.73 9.92
CA ARG A 200 0.29 8.10 10.29
C ARG A 200 0.36 6.59 10.24
N ILE A 201 0.98 6.01 9.20
CA ILE A 201 1.18 4.57 9.08
C ILE A 201 2.03 4.05 10.24
N THR A 202 3.16 4.68 10.53
CA THR A 202 4.05 4.25 11.61
C THR A 202 3.37 4.33 12.98
N HIS A 203 2.63 5.41 13.24
CA HIS A 203 1.87 5.55 14.48
C HIS A 203 0.80 4.44 14.62
N PHE A 204 0.09 4.14 13.55
CA PHE A 204 -0.92 3.09 13.49
C PHE A 204 -0.33 1.70 13.76
N ILE A 205 0.81 1.39 13.14
CA ILE A 205 1.52 0.12 13.32
C ILE A 205 2.05 0.00 14.75
N LYS A 206 2.80 0.99 15.24
CA LYS A 206 3.41 0.98 16.59
C LYS A 206 2.37 0.92 17.69
N GLY A 207 1.22 1.54 17.51
CA GLY A 207 0.11 1.47 18.46
C GLY A 207 -0.53 0.07 18.60
N ARG A 208 -0.25 -0.86 17.66
CA ARG A 208 -0.78 -2.23 17.62
C ARG A 208 0.29 -3.32 17.73
N ALA A 209 1.54 -2.93 17.85
CA ALA A 209 2.69 -3.85 17.99
C ALA A 209 2.99 -4.23 19.45
N ARG A 210 2.08 -3.89 20.37
CA ARG A 210 2.19 -4.22 21.81
C ARG A 210 1.58 -5.56 22.11
#